data_ea134b47c1153cf97985a58aa425ee21
#
_entry.id   ea134b47c1153cf97985a58aa425ee21
#
_cell.length_a   1.000
_cell.length_b   1.000
_cell.length_c   1.000
_cell.angle_alpha   90.00
_cell.angle_beta   90.00
_cell.angle_gamma   90.00
#
_symmetry.space_group_name_H-M   'P 1'
#
loop_
_entity.id
_entity.type
_entity.pdbx_description
1 polymer ?
#
loop_
_entity_poly.entity_id
_entity_poly.type
_entity_poly.pdbx_seq_one_letter_code
_entity_poly.pdbx_strand_id
1 'polypeptide(L)'
;MLVKAYMDTYHFPANITNCSNNYGPYQFPEKLIPLIINNALHGKKLPVYGDGKNVRDWLYVEDHAKAIDMVQEQGKLFETYNIGGHNEKQLLVFSSKKKKKASLLCRLLSEGI
;
A
#
# COMPACT_ATOMS: atom_id res chain seq x y z
N MET A 1 -1.38 5.33 18.48
CA MET A 1 -0.72 5.83 19.64
C MET A 1 -1.01 5.06 20.91
N LEU A 2 -2.08 4.27 20.97
CA LEU A 2 -2.40 3.42 22.13
C LEU A 2 -1.29 2.41 22.44
N VAL A 3 -0.74 1.75 21.42
CA VAL A 3 0.36 0.77 21.61
C VAL A 3 1.58 1.41 22.26
N LYS A 4 1.97 2.60 21.79
CA LYS A 4 3.11 3.33 22.38
C LYS A 4 2.86 3.70 23.84
N ALA A 5 1.63 4.13 24.16
CA ALA A 5 1.26 4.44 25.54
C ALA A 5 1.40 3.23 26.46
N TYR A 6 0.97 2.05 26.02
CA TYR A 6 1.15 0.80 26.77
C TYR A 6 2.62 0.41 26.91
N MET A 7 3.40 0.58 25.85
CA MET A 7 4.86 0.32 25.92
C MET A 7 5.55 1.20 26.94
N ASP A 8 5.22 2.50 26.93
CA ASP A 8 5.84 3.47 27.84
C ASP A 8 5.39 3.30 29.31
N THR A 9 4.12 2.96 29.51
CA THR A 9 3.53 2.87 30.85
C THR A 9 3.78 1.53 31.53
N TYR A 10 3.67 0.42 30.80
CA TYR A 10 3.72 -0.93 31.36
C TYR A 10 4.91 -1.75 30.89
N HIS A 11 5.85 -1.16 30.16
CA HIS A 11 6.95 -1.89 29.50
C HIS A 11 6.45 -3.07 28.67
N PHE A 12 5.32 -2.87 27.98
CA PHE A 12 4.71 -3.89 27.15
C PHE A 12 5.67 -4.29 26.00
N PRO A 13 6.02 -5.59 25.88
CA PRO A 13 7.02 -6.04 24.90
C PRO A 13 6.42 -6.01 23.49
N ALA A 14 6.57 -4.90 22.81
CA ALA A 14 6.06 -4.69 21.46
C ALA A 14 7.02 -3.84 20.63
N ASN A 15 6.91 -3.96 19.33
CA ASN A 15 7.44 -3.00 18.38
C ASN A 15 6.32 -2.49 17.46
N ILE A 16 6.54 -1.36 16.83
CA ILE A 16 5.56 -0.71 15.98
C ILE A 16 6.09 -0.67 14.56
N THR A 17 5.25 -1.04 13.59
CA THR A 17 5.56 -0.86 12.17
C THR A 17 4.59 0.14 11.55
N ASN A 18 5.12 1.10 10.81
CA ASN A 18 4.36 2.02 9.98
C ASN A 18 4.68 1.71 8.51
N CYS A 19 3.66 1.48 7.71
CA CYS A 19 3.85 1.18 6.30
C CYS A 19 3.34 2.31 5.41
N SER A 20 3.85 2.36 4.17
CA SER A 20 3.29 3.15 3.09
C SER A 20 2.04 2.49 2.50
N ASN A 21 1.48 3.05 1.43
CA ASN A 21 0.28 2.50 0.82
C ASN A 21 0.56 1.12 0.21
N ASN A 22 -0.23 0.13 0.60
CA ASN A 22 -0.10 -1.22 0.07
C ASN A 22 -0.92 -1.42 -1.20
N TYR A 23 -0.47 -2.32 -2.05
CA TYR A 23 -1.23 -2.82 -3.19
C TYR A 23 -0.97 -4.33 -3.36
N GLY A 24 -1.87 -5.01 -4.04
CA GLY A 24 -1.71 -6.43 -4.30
C GLY A 24 -3.03 -7.14 -4.58
N PRO A 25 -2.98 -8.46 -4.82
CA PRO A 25 -4.17 -9.28 -5.03
C PRO A 25 -5.14 -9.20 -3.85
N TYR A 26 -6.44 -9.36 -4.13
CA TYR A 26 -7.50 -9.39 -3.13
C TYR A 26 -7.69 -8.12 -2.30
N GLN A 27 -7.12 -7.00 -2.74
CA GLN A 27 -7.32 -5.72 -2.07
C GLN A 27 -8.78 -5.28 -2.16
N PHE A 28 -9.28 -4.65 -1.10
CA PHE A 28 -10.68 -4.20 -1.01
C PHE A 28 -11.02 -3.21 -2.14
N PRO A 29 -12.17 -3.38 -2.84
CA PRO A 29 -12.48 -2.65 -4.06
C PRO A 29 -12.61 -1.13 -3.93
N GLU A 30 -12.84 -0.61 -2.73
CA GLU A 30 -12.93 0.84 -2.47
C GLU A 30 -11.57 1.54 -2.45
N LYS A 31 -10.49 0.78 -2.36
CA LYS A 31 -9.13 1.35 -2.37
C LYS A 31 -8.74 1.80 -3.78
N LEU A 32 -7.80 2.75 -3.85
CA LEU A 32 -7.50 3.48 -5.08
C LEU A 32 -7.17 2.60 -6.28
N ILE A 33 -6.20 1.70 -6.13
CA ILE A 33 -5.74 0.87 -7.26
C ILE A 33 -6.84 -0.07 -7.77
N PRO A 34 -7.49 -0.89 -6.94
CA PRO A 34 -8.57 -1.74 -7.43
C PRO A 34 -9.77 -0.93 -7.96
N LEU A 35 -10.06 0.23 -7.39
CA LEU A 35 -11.12 1.10 -7.89
C LEU A 35 -10.81 1.64 -9.28
N ILE A 36 -9.58 2.09 -9.54
CA ILE A 36 -9.14 2.54 -10.85
C ILE A 36 -9.23 1.41 -11.87
N ILE A 37 -8.77 0.22 -11.52
CA ILE A 37 -8.82 -0.96 -12.40
C ILE A 37 -10.26 -1.30 -12.75
N ASN A 38 -11.12 -1.40 -11.75
CA ASN A 38 -12.53 -1.74 -11.95
C ASN A 38 -13.25 -0.71 -12.82
N ASN A 39 -13.07 0.57 -12.53
CA ASN A 39 -13.68 1.64 -13.33
C ASN A 39 -13.15 1.68 -14.77
N ALA A 40 -11.86 1.45 -14.98
CA ALA A 40 -11.27 1.40 -16.30
C ALA A 40 -11.81 0.22 -17.13
N LEU A 41 -12.01 -0.95 -16.52
CA LEU A 41 -12.57 -2.13 -17.18
C LEU A 41 -14.03 -1.94 -17.58
N HIS A 42 -14.81 -1.20 -16.78
CA HIS A 42 -16.22 -0.94 -17.03
C HIS A 42 -16.49 0.36 -17.79
N GLY A 43 -15.45 1.06 -18.25
CA GLY A 43 -15.57 2.33 -18.95
C GLY A 43 -16.09 3.49 -18.11
N LYS A 44 -16.06 3.38 -16.79
CA LYS A 44 -16.46 4.43 -15.86
C LYS A 44 -15.36 5.49 -15.71
N LYS A 45 -15.77 6.69 -15.28
CA LYS A 45 -14.81 7.76 -14.98
C LYS A 45 -13.90 7.36 -13.83
N LEU A 46 -12.62 7.70 -13.97
CA LEU A 46 -11.63 7.45 -12.91
C LEU A 46 -11.72 8.56 -11.85
N PRO A 47 -11.71 8.21 -10.56
CA PRO A 47 -11.66 9.21 -9.51
C PRO A 47 -10.29 9.90 -9.49
N VAL A 48 -10.29 11.22 -9.58
CA VAL A 48 -9.09 12.04 -9.41
C VAL A 48 -9.34 13.00 -8.26
N TYR A 49 -8.56 12.87 -7.21
CA TYR A 49 -8.65 13.73 -6.04
C TYR A 49 -7.78 14.97 -6.23
N GLY A 50 -8.37 16.16 -6.06
CA GLY A 50 -7.67 17.43 -6.25
C GLY A 50 -7.15 17.62 -7.68
N ASP A 51 -5.90 18.02 -7.83
CA ASP A 51 -5.22 18.16 -9.13
C ASP A 51 -4.55 16.86 -9.60
N GLY A 52 -4.67 15.78 -8.84
CA GLY A 52 -4.08 14.49 -9.15
C GLY A 52 -2.56 14.41 -9.01
N LYS A 53 -1.93 15.45 -8.49
CA LYS A 53 -0.47 15.49 -8.29
C LYS A 53 -0.02 14.93 -6.95
N ASN A 54 -0.95 14.42 -6.14
CA ASN A 54 -0.62 13.78 -4.87
C ASN A 54 0.34 12.61 -5.09
N VAL A 55 1.45 12.66 -4.37
CA VAL A 55 2.47 11.60 -4.41
C VAL A 55 2.23 10.64 -3.26
N ARG A 56 2.26 9.35 -3.57
CA ARG A 56 2.17 8.26 -2.58
C ARG A 56 3.27 7.25 -2.86
N ASP A 57 3.85 6.70 -1.81
CA ASP A 57 4.74 5.57 -1.90
C ASP A 57 3.92 4.27 -1.92
N TRP A 58 4.23 3.36 -2.83
CA TRP A 58 3.48 2.11 -3.04
C TRP A 58 4.34 0.91 -2.68
N LEU A 59 3.82 0.11 -1.76
CA LEU A 59 4.47 -1.08 -1.23
C LEU A 59 3.66 -2.33 -1.59
N TYR A 60 4.31 -3.30 -2.25
CA TYR A 60 3.66 -4.56 -2.56
C TYR A 60 3.36 -5.35 -1.28
N VAL A 61 2.17 -5.93 -1.21
CA VAL A 61 1.66 -6.55 0.03
C VAL A 61 2.53 -7.69 0.54
N GLU A 62 3.11 -8.50 -0.34
CA GLU A 62 4.02 -9.57 0.09
C GLU A 62 5.32 -9.05 0.67
N ASP A 63 5.87 -7.98 0.12
CA ASP A 63 7.06 -7.33 0.67
C ASP A 63 6.78 -6.74 2.05
N HIS A 64 5.59 -6.18 2.25
CA HIS A 64 5.14 -5.72 3.55
C HIS A 64 5.04 -6.87 4.56
N ALA A 65 4.45 -7.98 4.16
CA ALA A 65 4.35 -9.16 5.03
C ALA A 65 5.73 -9.72 5.41
N LYS A 66 6.66 -9.78 4.47
CA LYS A 66 8.07 -10.18 4.74
C LYS A 66 8.76 -9.23 5.70
N ALA A 67 8.53 -7.93 5.54
CA ALA A 67 9.12 -6.94 6.44
C ALA A 67 8.57 -7.06 7.87
N ILE A 68 7.28 -7.29 8.04
CA ILE A 68 6.67 -7.54 9.35
C ILE A 68 7.28 -8.78 10.01
N ASP A 69 7.40 -9.87 9.26
CA ASP A 69 8.01 -11.11 9.75
C ASP A 69 9.46 -10.89 10.19
N MET A 70 10.24 -10.15 9.40
CA MET A 70 11.62 -9.80 9.75
C MET A 70 11.69 -8.94 11.02
N VAL A 71 10.80 -7.98 11.20
CA VAL A 71 10.72 -7.14 12.42
C VAL A 71 10.36 -7.99 13.62
N GLN A 72 9.46 -8.95 13.48
CA GLN A 72 9.09 -9.87 14.56
C GLN A 72 10.26 -10.72 15.01
N GLU A 73 11.06 -11.25 14.08
CA GLU A 73 12.17 -12.16 14.40
C GLU A 73 13.46 -11.44 14.83
N GLN A 74 13.78 -10.34 14.14
CA GLN A 74 15.09 -9.67 14.28
C GLN A 74 14.99 -8.25 14.84
N GLY A 75 13.79 -7.70 14.93
CA GLY A 75 13.57 -6.35 15.42
C GLY A 75 13.82 -6.22 16.92
N LYS A 76 14.22 -5.03 17.32
CA LYS A 76 14.39 -4.70 18.74
C LYS A 76 13.04 -4.31 19.33
N LEU A 77 12.77 -4.76 20.55
CA LEU A 77 11.59 -4.34 21.29
C LEU A 77 11.64 -2.83 21.58
N PHE A 78 10.47 -2.23 21.68
CA PHE A 78 10.25 -0.80 21.94
C PHE A 78 10.67 0.13 20.81
N GLU A 79 11.04 -0.40 19.63
CA GLU A 79 11.41 0.39 18.48
C GLU A 79 10.24 0.53 17.49
N THR A 80 10.27 1.62 16.73
CA THR A 80 9.34 1.87 15.62
C THR A 80 10.07 1.71 14.29
N TYR A 81 9.51 0.90 13.39
CA TYR A 81 10.07 0.63 12.07
C TYR A 81 9.18 1.20 10.99
N ASN A 82 9.76 1.98 10.09
CA ASN A 82 9.06 2.49 8.91
C ASN A 82 9.36 1.60 7.71
N ILE A 83 8.30 1.10 7.08
CA ILE A 83 8.37 0.18 5.94
C ILE A 83 7.84 0.91 4.71
N GLY A 84 8.69 1.17 3.74
CA GLY A 84 8.35 1.83 2.50
C GLY A 84 8.87 1.09 1.29
N GLY A 85 8.28 1.38 0.12
CA GLY A 85 8.62 0.72 -1.14
C GLY A 85 9.63 1.47 -2.01
N HIS A 86 10.01 2.71 -1.65
CA HIS A 86 10.78 3.62 -2.50
C HIS A 86 10.22 3.74 -3.93
N ASN A 87 8.89 3.75 -4.04
CA ASN A 87 8.17 3.72 -5.31
C ASN A 87 7.10 4.81 -5.32
N GLU A 88 7.53 6.06 -5.18
CA GLU A 88 6.65 7.22 -5.17
C GLU A 88 6.06 7.46 -6.56
N LYS A 89 4.74 7.59 -6.63
CA LYS A 89 4.00 7.86 -7.87
C LYS A 89 2.92 8.89 -7.63
N GLN A 90 2.72 9.75 -8.61
CA GLN A 90 1.58 10.66 -8.63
C GLN A 90 0.31 9.93 -9.05
N LEU A 91 -0.83 10.38 -8.54
CA LEU A 91 -2.13 9.81 -8.88
C LEU A 91 -2.42 9.86 -10.39
N LEU A 92 -2.05 10.95 -11.06
CA LEU A 92 -2.21 11.11 -12.51
C LEU A 92 -1.49 10.04 -13.34
N VAL A 93 -0.40 9.48 -12.84
CA VAL A 93 0.32 8.40 -13.55
C VAL A 93 -0.56 7.16 -13.69
N PHE A 94 -1.41 6.88 -12.71
CA PHE A 94 -2.35 5.75 -12.78
C PHE A 94 -3.51 6.04 -13.73
N SER A 95 -4.00 7.27 -13.75
CA SER A 95 -5.16 7.65 -14.58
C SER A 95 -4.80 7.95 -16.04
N SER A 96 -3.59 8.43 -16.34
CA SER A 96 -3.16 8.78 -17.70
C SER A 96 -2.69 7.59 -18.53
N LYS A 97 -2.31 6.49 -17.89
CA LYS A 97 -1.95 5.25 -18.60
C LYS A 97 -3.21 4.51 -19.05
N LYS A 98 -3.94 5.15 -19.95
CA LYS A 98 -5.21 4.71 -20.53
C LYS A 98 -5.26 3.22 -20.92
N LYS A 99 -6.43 2.66 -20.72
CA LYS A 99 -7.04 1.39 -21.25
C LYS A 99 -6.12 0.21 -21.64
N LYS A 100 -5.01 0.41 -22.33
CA LYS A 100 -4.08 -0.67 -22.71
C LYS A 100 -3.26 -1.22 -21.54
N LYS A 101 -2.99 -0.42 -20.52
CA LYS A 101 -2.24 -0.85 -19.34
C LYS A 101 -3.12 -1.28 -18.17
N ALA A 102 -4.40 -0.89 -18.15
CA ALA A 102 -5.33 -1.39 -17.15
C ALA A 102 -5.51 -2.91 -17.28
N SER A 103 -5.55 -3.43 -18.51
CA SER A 103 -5.59 -4.87 -18.75
C SER A 103 -4.27 -5.57 -18.33
N LEU A 104 -3.14 -4.92 -18.53
CA LEU A 104 -1.84 -5.44 -18.11
C LEU A 104 -1.70 -5.39 -16.58
N LEU A 105 -2.12 -4.30 -15.96
CA LEU A 105 -2.10 -4.15 -14.51
C LEU A 105 -3.08 -5.13 -13.84
N CYS A 106 -4.24 -5.33 -14.43
CA CYS A 106 -5.22 -6.33 -13.98
C CYS A 106 -4.66 -7.74 -14.13
N ARG A 107 -3.97 -8.04 -15.23
CA ARG A 107 -3.26 -9.32 -15.42
C ARG A 107 -2.19 -9.52 -14.37
N LEU A 108 -1.34 -8.53 -14.16
CA LEU A 108 -0.29 -8.57 -13.15
C LEU A 108 -0.85 -8.81 -11.75
N LEU A 109 -1.97 -8.18 -11.41
CA LEU A 109 -2.62 -8.36 -10.11
C LEU A 109 -3.40 -9.67 -10.00
N SER A 110 -3.94 -10.19 -11.11
CA SER A 110 -4.67 -11.47 -11.13
C SER A 110 -3.76 -12.70 -11.22
N GLU A 111 -2.57 -12.56 -11.78
CA GLU A 111 -1.57 -13.63 -11.92
C GLU A 111 -0.68 -13.78 -10.67
N GLY A 112 -1.01 -13.08 -9.58
CA GLY A 112 -0.35 -13.27 -8.27
C GLY A 112 1.06 -12.72 -8.19
N ILE A 113 1.34 -11.73 -8.99
CA ILE A 113 2.63 -11.04 -8.87
C ILE A 113 2.63 -10.15 -7.67
#